data_cf6f78c112f2631c9333ca4d8f5c17a9
#
_entry.id   cf6f78c112f2631c9333ca4d8f5c17a9
#
_cell.length_a   1.000
_cell.length_b   1.000
_cell.length_c   1.000
_cell.angle_alpha   90.00
_cell.angle_beta   90.00
_cell.angle_gamma   90.00
#
_symmetry.space_group_name_H-M   'P 1'
#
loop_
_entity.id
_entity.type
_entity.pdbx_description
1 polymer ?
#
loop_
_entity_poly.entity_id
_entity_poly.type
_entity_poly.pdbx_seq_one_letter_code
_entity_poly.pdbx_strand_id
1 'polypeptide(L)'
;MRVSDFGQRMVDKTNAQTLGKRDIVASLDREFSRLHFSACAVIEQTSIDILYSIPAQTSLPSASRQLPPIGESVLRGAAAIEQTFGGITANLWDDPFEWTLPEYLSTPAKIKEHLDEVESTRKHAFASFADNDCLLKHVAVPSGGTRPLIDLLLETLLKAASFQTQALVTLKILSGISPPGFII
;
A
#
# COMPACT_ATOMS: atom_id res chain seq x y z
N MET A 1 -13.44 31.46 43.23
CA MET A 1 -12.60 31.16 42.06
C MET A 1 -12.40 29.66 42.01
N ARG A 2 -13.01 28.95 41.02
CA ARG A 2 -13.18 27.48 41.07
C ARG A 2 -11.95 26.74 40.53
N VAL A 3 -11.37 25.88 41.36
CA VAL A 3 -10.21 25.04 41.08
C VAL A 3 -10.46 24.05 39.92
N SER A 4 -11.74 23.79 39.58
CA SER A 4 -12.16 22.87 38.50
C SER A 4 -11.88 23.38 37.10
N ASP A 5 -11.75 24.69 36.85
CA ASP A 5 -11.60 25.27 35.51
C ASP A 5 -10.15 25.19 34.98
N PHE A 6 -9.18 25.11 35.91
CA PHE A 6 -7.76 25.01 35.55
C PHE A 6 -7.36 23.58 35.14
N GLY A 7 -7.96 22.57 35.78
CA GLY A 7 -7.73 21.16 35.45
C GLY A 7 -8.30 20.78 34.08
N GLN A 8 -9.49 21.29 33.76
CA GLN A 8 -10.16 21.03 32.48
C GLN A 8 -9.37 21.60 31.29
N ARG A 9 -8.85 22.84 31.44
CA ARG A 9 -8.01 23.48 30.39
C ARG A 9 -6.66 22.81 30.18
N MET A 10 -6.09 22.17 31.19
CA MET A 10 -4.84 21.40 31.03
C MET A 10 -5.10 20.07 30.31
N VAL A 11 -6.19 19.37 30.66
CA VAL A 11 -6.56 18.12 29.98
C VAL A 11 -6.90 18.36 28.50
N ASP A 12 -7.63 19.44 28.20
CA ASP A 12 -7.99 19.79 26.81
C ASP A 12 -6.76 20.20 25.98
N LYS A 13 -5.78 20.91 26.57
CA LYS A 13 -4.52 21.24 25.90
C LYS A 13 -3.65 20.01 25.65
N THR A 14 -3.60 19.08 26.60
CA THR A 14 -2.83 17.83 26.46
C THR A 14 -3.46 16.94 25.40
N ASN A 15 -4.78 16.84 25.35
CA ASN A 15 -5.48 16.08 24.31
C ASN A 15 -5.34 16.72 22.92
N ALA A 16 -5.42 18.05 22.79
CA ALA A 16 -5.21 18.74 21.53
C ALA A 16 -3.77 18.59 21.00
N GLN A 17 -2.76 18.63 21.90
CA GLN A 17 -1.37 18.39 21.54
C GLN A 17 -1.10 16.92 21.16
N THR A 18 -1.84 15.98 21.71
CA THR A 18 -1.71 14.56 21.38
C THR A 18 -2.40 14.23 20.05
N LEU A 19 -3.51 14.89 19.72
CA LEU A 19 -4.17 14.73 18.41
C LEU A 19 -3.27 15.17 17.25
N GLY A 20 -2.55 16.30 17.34
CA GLY A 20 -1.63 16.76 16.30
C GLY A 20 -0.35 15.93 16.15
N LYS A 21 0.04 15.16 17.18
CA LYS A 21 1.31 14.42 17.18
C LYS A 21 1.37 13.21 16.23
N ARG A 22 0.23 12.67 15.80
CA ARG A 22 0.15 11.49 14.92
C ARG A 22 -0.60 11.72 13.60
N ASP A 23 -0.96 12.93 13.26
CA ASP A 23 -1.85 13.19 12.12
C ASP A 23 -1.24 12.77 10.78
N ILE A 24 0.08 12.95 10.60
CA ILE A 24 0.78 12.52 9.38
C ILE A 24 0.87 11.00 9.34
N VAL A 25 1.26 10.36 10.43
CA VAL A 25 1.27 8.88 10.55
C VAL A 25 -0.11 8.31 10.24
N ALA A 26 -1.17 8.85 10.84
CA ALA A 26 -2.54 8.40 10.61
C ALA A 26 -3.02 8.65 9.17
N SER A 27 -2.54 9.72 8.53
CA SER A 27 -2.86 10.00 7.13
C SER A 27 -2.20 9.00 6.19
N LEU A 28 -0.92 8.69 6.40
CA LEU A 28 -0.20 7.66 5.64
C LEU A 28 -0.87 6.29 5.84
N ASP A 29 -1.20 5.92 7.08
CA ASP A 29 -1.89 4.67 7.41
C ASP A 29 -3.21 4.53 6.64
N ARG A 30 -4.03 5.59 6.56
CA ARG A 30 -5.26 5.60 5.76
C ARG A 30 -5.00 5.42 4.27
N GLU A 31 -3.97 6.06 3.72
CA GLU A 31 -3.67 5.93 2.29
C GLU A 31 -3.20 4.53 1.92
N PHE A 32 -2.38 3.89 2.75
CA PHE A 32 -2.04 2.48 2.58
C PHE A 32 -3.27 1.56 2.71
N SER A 33 -4.14 1.80 3.70
CA SER A 33 -5.40 1.05 3.82
C SER A 33 -6.29 1.22 2.58
N ARG A 34 -6.35 2.42 1.98
CA ARG A 34 -7.06 2.65 0.72
C ARG A 34 -6.50 1.80 -0.42
N LEU A 35 -5.17 1.69 -0.53
CA LEU A 35 -4.55 0.83 -1.54
C LEU A 35 -4.93 -0.64 -1.34
N HIS A 36 -4.91 -1.13 -0.10
CA HIS A 36 -5.35 -2.49 0.21
C HIS A 36 -6.81 -2.74 -0.20
N PHE A 37 -7.76 -1.89 0.26
CA PHE A 37 -9.16 -2.03 -0.11
C PHE A 37 -9.39 -1.99 -1.62
N SER A 38 -8.66 -1.13 -2.30
CA SER A 38 -8.72 -1.00 -3.74
C SER A 38 -8.18 -2.24 -4.45
N ALA A 39 -7.06 -2.80 -4.00
CA ALA A 39 -6.52 -4.04 -4.53
C ALA A 39 -7.50 -5.21 -4.34
N CYS A 40 -8.09 -5.34 -3.16
CA CYS A 40 -9.13 -6.32 -2.88
C CYS A 40 -10.34 -6.16 -3.82
N ALA A 41 -10.82 -4.93 -4.02
CA ALA A 41 -11.96 -4.67 -4.91
C ALA A 41 -11.67 -5.02 -6.38
N VAL A 42 -10.43 -4.81 -6.85
CA VAL A 42 -10.00 -5.25 -8.18
C VAL A 42 -10.04 -6.77 -8.28
N ILE A 43 -9.46 -7.46 -7.31
CA ILE A 43 -9.38 -8.92 -7.31
C ILE A 43 -10.76 -9.57 -7.18
N GLU A 44 -11.67 -9.01 -6.38
CA GLU A 44 -13.05 -9.48 -6.23
C GLU A 44 -13.86 -9.40 -7.54
N GLN A 45 -13.51 -8.49 -8.44
CA GLN A 45 -14.14 -8.34 -9.75
C GLN A 45 -13.40 -9.08 -10.87
N THR A 46 -12.29 -9.74 -10.54
CA THR A 46 -11.47 -10.43 -11.51
C THR A 46 -11.82 -11.92 -11.51
N SER A 47 -12.28 -12.44 -12.66
CA SER A 47 -12.44 -13.89 -12.83
C SER A 47 -11.08 -14.58 -13.00
N ILE A 48 -11.06 -15.88 -12.72
CA ILE A 48 -9.83 -16.69 -12.85
C ILE A 48 -9.28 -16.65 -14.30
N ASP A 49 -10.16 -16.57 -15.28
CA ASP A 49 -9.79 -16.62 -16.71
C ASP A 49 -9.03 -15.37 -17.17
N ILE A 50 -9.31 -14.20 -16.54
CA ILE A 50 -8.66 -12.94 -16.89
C ILE A 50 -7.57 -12.53 -15.93
N LEU A 51 -7.39 -13.23 -14.81
CA LEU A 51 -6.47 -12.86 -13.73
C LEU A 51 -5.03 -12.66 -14.21
N TYR A 52 -4.56 -13.57 -15.06
CA TYR A 52 -3.23 -13.52 -15.67
C TYR A 52 -3.27 -13.35 -17.18
N SER A 53 -4.42 -12.98 -17.74
CA SER A 53 -4.54 -12.67 -19.17
C SER A 53 -3.86 -11.36 -19.50
N ILE A 54 -3.16 -11.36 -20.64
CA ILE A 54 -2.51 -10.17 -21.17
C ILE A 54 -3.49 -9.49 -22.14
N PRO A 55 -3.78 -8.18 -21.97
CA PRO A 55 -4.64 -7.46 -22.91
C PRO A 55 -4.08 -7.53 -24.33
N ALA A 56 -4.93 -7.80 -25.31
CA ALA A 56 -4.53 -7.72 -26.72
C ALA A 56 -4.05 -6.29 -27.00
N GLN A 57 -2.92 -6.16 -27.71
CA GLN A 57 -2.42 -4.85 -28.10
C GLN A 57 -3.45 -4.16 -29.00
N THR A 58 -4.09 -3.11 -28.47
CA THR A 58 -4.77 -2.14 -29.33
C THR A 58 -3.72 -1.51 -30.21
N SER A 59 -3.96 -1.50 -31.52
CA SER A 59 -3.06 -1.07 -32.59
C SER A 59 -2.73 0.44 -32.54
N LEU A 60 -2.06 0.88 -31.47
CA LEU A 60 -1.42 2.18 -31.41
C LEU A 60 0.04 2.03 -31.86
N PRO A 61 0.42 2.70 -32.96
CA PRO A 61 1.79 2.65 -33.45
C PRO A 61 2.67 3.48 -32.50
N SER A 62 3.62 2.85 -31.93
CA SER A 62 4.81 3.27 -31.21
C SER A 62 4.87 2.81 -29.76
N ALA A 63 5.84 1.91 -29.50
CA ALA A 63 6.52 1.69 -28.21
C ALA A 63 5.65 1.66 -26.94
N SER A 64 4.38 1.30 -27.00
CA SER A 64 3.53 1.18 -25.82
C SER A 64 3.92 -0.06 -25.06
N ARG A 65 4.51 0.16 -23.91
CA ARG A 65 4.82 -0.85 -22.90
C ARG A 65 3.54 -1.67 -22.67
N GLN A 66 3.60 -2.97 -22.95
CA GLN A 66 2.49 -3.88 -22.74
C GLN A 66 2.02 -3.79 -21.28
N LEU A 67 0.71 -3.64 -21.07
CA LEU A 67 0.15 -3.64 -19.74
C LEU A 67 0.30 -5.03 -19.11
N PRO A 68 0.78 -5.11 -17.88
CA PRO A 68 0.89 -6.39 -17.19
C PRO A 68 -0.48 -6.98 -16.84
N PRO A 69 -0.57 -8.29 -16.61
CA PRO A 69 -1.76 -8.93 -16.09
C PRO A 69 -2.25 -8.30 -14.77
N ILE A 70 -3.56 -8.44 -14.49
CA ILE A 70 -4.18 -7.90 -13.27
C ILE A 70 -3.50 -8.47 -12.03
N GLY A 71 -3.39 -9.80 -11.95
CA GLY A 71 -2.77 -10.49 -10.81
C GLY A 71 -1.32 -10.06 -10.59
N GLU A 72 -0.52 -9.97 -11.66
CA GLU A 72 0.86 -9.50 -11.57
C GLU A 72 0.95 -8.08 -11.03
N SER A 73 0.13 -7.16 -11.55
CA SER A 73 0.14 -5.77 -11.08
C SER A 73 -0.24 -5.65 -9.60
N VAL A 74 -1.28 -6.35 -9.17
CA VAL A 74 -1.70 -6.35 -7.76
C VAL A 74 -0.60 -6.91 -6.86
N LEU A 75 0.00 -8.03 -7.23
CA LEU A 75 1.06 -8.66 -6.46
C LEU A 75 2.34 -7.82 -6.40
N ARG A 76 2.71 -7.12 -7.48
CA ARG A 76 3.85 -6.18 -7.45
C ARG A 76 3.58 -4.99 -6.52
N GLY A 77 2.34 -4.52 -6.44
CA GLY A 77 1.93 -3.51 -5.47
C GLY A 77 2.04 -3.99 -4.04
N ALA A 78 1.57 -5.21 -3.76
CA ALA A 78 1.68 -5.87 -2.45
C ALA A 78 3.15 -6.10 -2.06
N ALA A 79 3.96 -6.63 -2.98
CA ALA A 79 5.39 -6.87 -2.76
C ALA A 79 6.16 -5.59 -2.42
N ALA A 80 5.84 -4.46 -3.07
CA ALA A 80 6.47 -3.18 -2.72
C ALA A 80 6.15 -2.74 -1.28
N ILE A 81 4.93 -3.01 -0.81
CA ILE A 81 4.52 -2.73 0.57
C ILE A 81 5.24 -3.69 1.52
N GLU A 82 5.20 -4.99 1.25
CA GLU A 82 5.82 -6.03 2.06
C GLU A 82 7.33 -5.82 2.21
N GLN A 83 8.05 -5.56 1.11
CA GLN A 83 9.48 -5.25 1.12
C GLN A 83 9.81 -4.07 2.02
N THR A 84 9.07 -2.98 1.90
CA THR A 84 9.33 -1.78 2.70
C THR A 84 9.06 -2.02 4.17
N PHE A 85 7.94 -2.64 4.52
CA PHE A 85 7.60 -2.90 5.92
C PHE A 85 8.46 -4.01 6.54
N GLY A 86 8.85 -5.02 5.77
CA GLY A 86 9.86 -6.01 6.18
C GLY A 86 11.23 -5.37 6.43
N GLY A 87 11.65 -4.46 5.55
CA GLY A 87 12.88 -3.69 5.72
C GLY A 87 12.89 -2.81 6.96
N ILE A 88 11.81 -2.07 7.19
CA ILE A 88 11.68 -1.15 8.33
C ILE A 88 11.64 -1.89 9.66
N THR A 89 10.93 -3.02 9.74
CA THR A 89 10.67 -3.73 11.00
C THR A 89 11.70 -4.80 11.32
N ALA A 90 12.23 -5.49 10.32
CA ALA A 90 13.09 -6.65 10.48
C ALA A 90 14.41 -6.57 9.69
N ASN A 91 14.65 -5.44 9.01
CA ASN A 91 15.79 -5.27 8.09
C ASN A 91 15.82 -6.31 6.95
N LEU A 92 14.64 -6.78 6.53
CA LEU A 92 14.44 -7.70 5.41
C LEU A 92 14.02 -6.89 4.17
N TRP A 93 14.96 -6.71 3.23
CA TRP A 93 14.77 -5.86 2.04
C TRP A 93 14.63 -6.66 0.75
N ASP A 94 14.56 -7.98 0.84
CA ASP A 94 14.38 -8.83 -0.34
C ASP A 94 13.08 -8.48 -1.06
N ASP A 95 13.08 -8.58 -2.38
CA ASP A 95 11.86 -8.35 -3.17
C ASP A 95 10.96 -9.61 -3.07
N PRO A 96 9.84 -9.54 -2.34
CA PRO A 96 8.97 -10.70 -2.17
C PRO A 96 8.37 -11.18 -3.50
N PHE A 97 8.27 -10.30 -4.51
CA PHE A 97 7.73 -10.69 -5.82
C PHE A 97 8.57 -11.76 -6.53
N GLU A 98 9.90 -11.81 -6.28
CA GLU A 98 10.77 -12.87 -6.81
C GLU A 98 10.39 -14.26 -6.28
N TRP A 99 9.76 -14.32 -5.09
CA TRP A 99 9.36 -15.56 -4.42
C TRP A 99 7.87 -15.84 -4.56
N THR A 100 7.08 -14.84 -4.99
CA THR A 100 5.63 -14.96 -5.17
C THR A 100 5.34 -15.54 -6.54
N LEU A 101 5.42 -16.86 -6.65
CA LEU A 101 5.16 -17.57 -7.91
C LEU A 101 3.67 -17.48 -8.26
N PRO A 102 3.31 -17.08 -9.49
CA PRO A 102 1.92 -17.06 -9.96
C PRO A 102 1.19 -18.39 -9.75
N GLU A 103 1.92 -19.52 -9.75
CA GLU A 103 1.38 -20.85 -9.51
C GLU A 103 0.77 -20.99 -8.10
N TYR A 104 1.37 -20.35 -7.08
CA TYR A 104 0.84 -20.35 -5.72
C TYR A 104 -0.36 -19.43 -5.57
N LEU A 105 -0.31 -18.26 -6.21
CA LEU A 105 -1.35 -17.24 -6.17
C LEU A 105 -2.23 -17.29 -7.44
N SER A 106 -2.58 -18.49 -7.85
CA SER A 106 -3.28 -18.78 -9.10
C SER A 106 -4.77 -18.45 -9.11
N THR A 107 -5.34 -18.06 -7.98
CA THR A 107 -6.76 -17.72 -7.85
C THR A 107 -7.00 -16.40 -7.15
N PRO A 108 -8.11 -15.68 -7.44
CA PRO A 108 -8.47 -14.46 -6.74
C PRO A 108 -8.52 -14.62 -5.22
N ALA A 109 -9.02 -15.75 -4.73
CA ALA A 109 -9.10 -16.01 -3.29
C ALA A 109 -7.74 -16.07 -2.62
N LYS A 110 -6.76 -16.76 -3.22
CA LYS A 110 -5.38 -16.82 -2.70
C LYS A 110 -4.68 -15.46 -2.73
N ILE A 111 -4.89 -14.66 -3.79
CA ILE A 111 -4.33 -13.31 -3.85
C ILE A 111 -4.93 -12.45 -2.75
N LYS A 112 -6.24 -12.55 -2.50
CA LYS A 112 -6.89 -11.81 -1.42
C LYS A 112 -6.33 -12.18 -0.04
N GLU A 113 -6.15 -13.47 0.23
CA GLU A 113 -5.52 -13.95 1.46
C GLU A 113 -4.13 -13.34 1.66
N HIS A 114 -3.29 -13.37 0.62
CA HIS A 114 -1.96 -12.74 0.64
C HIS A 114 -2.04 -11.21 0.87
N LEU A 115 -2.98 -10.50 0.23
CA LEU A 115 -3.20 -9.08 0.47
C LEU A 115 -3.56 -8.78 1.93
N ASP A 116 -4.38 -9.62 2.56
CA ASP A 116 -4.78 -9.49 3.96
C ASP A 116 -3.59 -9.73 4.91
N GLU A 117 -2.67 -10.65 4.59
CA GLU A 117 -1.42 -10.87 5.33
C GLU A 117 -0.49 -9.66 5.26
N VAL A 118 -0.27 -9.11 4.05
CA VAL A 118 0.54 -7.89 3.84
C VAL A 118 -0.06 -6.71 4.60
N GLU A 119 -1.39 -6.54 4.56
CA GLU A 119 -2.09 -5.49 5.30
C GLU A 119 -1.94 -5.65 6.82
N SER A 120 -1.98 -6.87 7.33
CA SER A 120 -1.76 -7.16 8.75
C SER A 120 -0.36 -6.75 9.19
N THR A 121 0.66 -7.11 8.42
CA THR A 121 2.08 -6.74 8.67
C THR A 121 2.24 -5.21 8.66
N ARG A 122 1.69 -4.55 7.67
CA ARG A 122 1.70 -3.09 7.55
C ARG A 122 1.04 -2.41 8.77
N LYS A 123 -0.16 -2.85 9.15
CA LYS A 123 -0.87 -2.31 10.33
C LYS A 123 -0.08 -2.47 11.61
N HIS A 124 0.57 -3.62 11.78
CA HIS A 124 1.42 -3.85 12.95
C HIS A 124 2.59 -2.86 12.98
N ALA A 125 3.23 -2.61 11.85
CA ALA A 125 4.30 -1.61 11.76
C ALA A 125 3.79 -0.19 12.08
N PHE A 126 2.67 0.25 11.51
CA PHE A 126 2.09 1.56 11.81
C PHE A 126 1.68 1.72 13.29
N ALA A 127 1.26 0.64 13.94
CA ALA A 127 0.95 0.67 15.38
C ALA A 127 2.19 0.96 16.24
N SER A 128 3.39 0.62 15.75
CA SER A 128 4.65 0.90 16.45
C SER A 128 5.14 2.36 16.30
N PHE A 129 4.61 3.12 15.34
CA PHE A 129 4.99 4.51 15.13
C PHE A 129 4.31 5.40 16.19
N ALA A 130 5.11 5.89 17.14
CA ALA A 130 4.58 6.63 18.31
C ALA A 130 3.98 7.98 17.95
N ASP A 131 4.65 8.73 17.04
CA ASP A 131 4.28 10.10 16.67
C ASP A 131 4.85 10.45 15.27
N ASN A 132 4.62 11.69 14.83
CA ASN A 132 5.13 12.17 13.54
C ASN A 132 6.66 12.30 13.52
N ASP A 133 7.34 12.44 14.67
CA ASP A 133 8.79 12.59 14.72
C ASP A 133 9.50 11.30 14.31
N CYS A 134 8.83 10.14 14.47
CA CYS A 134 9.37 8.86 14.01
C CYS A 134 9.56 8.82 12.49
N LEU A 135 8.80 9.61 11.72
CA LEU A 135 8.90 9.69 10.26
C LEU A 135 10.22 10.32 9.78
N LEU A 136 10.88 11.10 10.64
CA LEU A 136 12.18 11.71 10.37
C LEU A 136 13.35 10.80 10.75
N LYS A 137 13.10 9.67 11.42
CA LYS A 137 14.15 8.70 11.75
C LYS A 137 14.73 8.10 10.48
N HIS A 138 16.03 7.92 10.49
CA HIS A 138 16.75 7.32 9.38
C HIS A 138 16.77 5.79 9.52
N VAL A 139 16.44 5.12 8.44
CA VAL A 139 16.43 3.66 8.29
C VAL A 139 17.55 3.26 7.35
N ALA A 140 18.33 2.23 7.71
CA ALA A 140 19.35 1.66 6.83
C ALA A 140 18.70 1.02 5.61
N VAL A 141 19.31 1.21 4.43
CA VAL A 141 18.81 0.66 3.16
C VAL A 141 19.87 -0.18 2.45
N PRO A 142 19.50 -1.18 1.64
CA PRO A 142 20.45 -2.10 0.99
C PRO A 142 21.45 -1.40 0.06
N SER A 143 21.07 -0.29 -0.55
CA SER A 143 21.94 0.50 -1.43
C SER A 143 23.11 1.17 -0.70
N GLY A 144 23.19 1.01 0.62
CA GLY A 144 24.14 1.69 1.50
C GLY A 144 23.62 3.04 2.00
N GLY A 145 24.01 3.35 3.25
CA GLY A 145 23.58 4.58 3.93
C GLY A 145 22.20 4.44 4.61
N THR A 146 21.59 5.59 4.85
CA THR A 146 20.29 5.68 5.54
C THR A 146 19.36 6.65 4.83
N ARG A 147 18.06 6.41 4.95
CA ARG A 147 17.01 7.30 4.40
C ARG A 147 15.97 7.62 5.48
N PRO A 148 15.37 8.83 5.47
CA PRO A 148 14.24 9.14 6.34
C PRO A 148 13.10 8.15 6.10
N LEU A 149 12.43 7.73 7.17
CA LEU A 149 11.29 6.82 7.08
C LEU A 149 10.18 7.35 6.17
N ILE A 150 9.91 8.67 6.23
CA ILE A 150 8.89 9.32 5.39
C ILE A 150 9.17 9.13 3.89
N ASP A 151 10.44 9.22 3.46
CA ASP A 151 10.81 9.06 2.06
C ASP A 151 10.52 7.63 1.56
N LEU A 152 10.84 6.64 2.38
CA LEU A 152 10.56 5.23 2.07
C LEU A 152 9.06 4.97 1.97
N LEU A 153 8.26 5.51 2.90
CA LEU A 153 6.80 5.35 2.89
C LEU A 153 6.16 6.03 1.68
N LEU A 154 6.57 7.25 1.34
CA LEU A 154 6.04 7.96 0.17
C LEU A 154 6.41 7.27 -1.14
N GLU A 155 7.66 6.83 -1.29
CA GLU A 155 8.10 6.07 -2.47
C GLU A 155 7.30 4.78 -2.63
N THR A 156 7.08 4.05 -1.54
CA THR A 156 6.30 2.81 -1.54
C THR A 156 4.84 3.08 -1.90
N LEU A 157 4.23 4.13 -1.33
CA LEU A 157 2.87 4.53 -1.63
C LEU A 157 2.69 4.83 -3.12
N LEU A 158 3.61 5.62 -3.71
CA LEU A 158 3.58 5.97 -5.13
C LEU A 158 3.80 4.74 -6.02
N LYS A 159 4.74 3.85 -5.66
CA LYS A 159 5.01 2.62 -6.39
C LYS A 159 3.79 1.69 -6.37
N ALA A 160 3.20 1.45 -5.21
CA ALA A 160 2.01 0.62 -5.06
C ALA A 160 0.80 1.22 -5.79
N ALA A 161 0.57 2.55 -5.70
CA ALA A 161 -0.49 3.23 -6.43
C ALA A 161 -0.33 3.13 -7.97
N SER A 162 0.90 3.17 -8.46
CA SER A 162 1.18 2.98 -9.89
C SER A 162 0.80 1.58 -10.37
N PHE A 163 1.16 0.53 -9.63
CA PHE A 163 0.76 -0.84 -9.95
C PHE A 163 -0.76 -1.03 -9.84
N GLN A 164 -1.38 -0.43 -8.83
CA GLN A 164 -2.83 -0.43 -8.67
C GLN A 164 -3.54 0.18 -9.89
N THR A 165 -3.02 1.29 -10.39
CA THR A 165 -3.56 1.95 -11.60
C THR A 165 -3.44 1.02 -12.82
N GLN A 166 -2.32 0.33 -12.98
CA GLN A 166 -2.13 -0.65 -14.06
C GLN A 166 -3.16 -1.77 -13.96
N ALA A 167 -3.36 -2.36 -12.77
CA ALA A 167 -4.35 -3.40 -12.55
C ALA A 167 -5.77 -2.95 -12.93
N LEU A 168 -6.16 -1.73 -12.56
CA LEU A 168 -7.45 -1.13 -12.88
C LEU A 168 -7.64 -0.94 -14.38
N VAL A 169 -6.64 -0.39 -15.07
CA VAL A 169 -6.70 -0.19 -16.51
C VAL A 169 -6.82 -1.53 -17.22
N THR A 170 -6.04 -2.54 -16.80
CA THR A 170 -6.10 -3.89 -17.36
C THR A 170 -7.46 -4.53 -17.12
N LEU A 171 -8.03 -4.43 -15.90
CA LEU A 171 -9.37 -4.93 -15.60
C LEU A 171 -10.43 -4.29 -16.51
N LYS A 172 -10.38 -2.97 -16.64
CA LYS A 172 -11.33 -2.23 -17.50
C LYS A 172 -11.25 -2.65 -18.97
N ILE A 173 -10.04 -2.88 -19.49
CA ILE A 173 -9.83 -3.33 -20.86
C ILE A 173 -10.37 -4.76 -21.06
N LEU A 174 -10.10 -5.67 -20.13
CA LEU A 174 -10.48 -7.09 -20.29
C LEU A 174 -11.96 -7.38 -19.99
N SER A 175 -12.57 -6.65 -19.05
CA SER A 175 -13.94 -6.94 -18.59
C SER A 175 -14.95 -5.81 -18.83
N GLY A 176 -14.50 -4.60 -19.14
CA GLY A 176 -15.35 -3.41 -19.19
C GLY A 176 -15.79 -2.88 -17.81
N ILE A 177 -15.41 -3.56 -16.73
CA ILE A 177 -15.80 -3.22 -15.37
C ILE A 177 -14.88 -2.11 -14.81
N SER A 178 -15.48 -1.19 -14.09
CA SER A 178 -14.75 -0.20 -13.27
C SER A 178 -15.18 -0.37 -11.82
N PRO A 179 -14.30 -0.78 -10.90
CA PRO A 179 -14.64 -0.92 -9.50
C PRO A 179 -15.14 0.40 -8.91
N PRO A 180 -16.14 0.38 -8.01
CA PRO A 180 -16.61 1.57 -7.33
C PRO A 180 -15.50 2.14 -6.43
N GLY A 181 -15.37 3.46 -6.39
CA GLY A 181 -14.46 4.16 -5.46
C GLY A 181 -13.17 4.69 -6.08
N PHE A 182 -12.93 4.48 -7.37
CA PHE A 182 -11.84 5.15 -8.08
C PHE A 182 -12.35 6.41 -8.79
N ILE A 183 -12.44 7.50 -8.06
CA ILE A 183 -12.40 8.85 -8.64
C ILE A 183 -10.93 9.27 -8.53
N ILE A 184 -10.25 9.29 -9.68
CA ILE A 184 -8.96 9.97 -9.84
C ILE A 184 -9.21 11.47 -9.77
#